data_ef173cc24216e226dbe59487905766e0
#
_entry.id   ef173cc24216e226dbe59487905766e0
#
_cell.length_a   1.000
_cell.length_b   1.000
_cell.length_c   1.000
_cell.angle_alpha   90.00
_cell.angle_beta   90.00
_cell.angle_gamma   90.00
#
_symmetry.space_group_name_H-M   'P 1'
#
loop_
_entity.id
_entity.type
_entity.pdbx_description
1 polymer ?
#
loop_
_entity_poly.entity_id
_entity_poly.type
_entity_poly.pdbx_seq_one_letter_code
_entity_poly.pdbx_strand_id
1 'polypeptide(L)'
;MRSVVAEDRLAPIADHGAYWTDGLAPLSVTHSDILSKADVVIIGSGYTGMHAAIVTANQGKTTQVLEAQTPGWGCSTRNGGQISSSIKPTQKQLAKKFGSEQARAIRAEGQKSLDWIESFITTYGIDCHFMRNGRFHAAHTPRHFEKLVAEAQRLGVEENVPTIIVPRQDQHKELGTDAYFGGVVFTQHASVHPAKYYAGILQTALDAGARVTGHCPATAIGRSGNGFIVSTPKGKIKAGKVVVATNGYSGSLMPYVKRRLIPIGSYIIATEPLAKSVMDRLFPKDRVVSDSCKVVYYYRPSPDRSRILFGGRVSANETNPSISGPKLQKNLYRIFPELKGCGISHSWSGTVAFSFDELMHIGQQDGVHYAVGYCGSGVGMASYLGMRLGQQVAGLAEGQTAFDNLPFPTRPFYRGNPWFLPAMVGWYQWRDRWQCQRAHKNSAKTYAGQFAGNLTKSVG
;
A
#
# COMPACT_ATOMS: atom_id res chain seq x y z
N MET A 1 -38.02 -28.13 19.64
CA MET A 1 -37.70 -27.54 18.33
C MET A 1 -36.29 -27.03 18.36
N ARG A 2 -35.32 -27.70 17.71
CA ARG A 2 -33.96 -27.23 17.55
C ARG A 2 -33.99 -26.13 16.48
N SER A 3 -33.67 -24.89 16.85
CA SER A 3 -33.45 -23.82 15.89
C SER A 3 -32.27 -24.23 14.99
N VAL A 4 -32.57 -24.47 13.74
CA VAL A 4 -31.54 -24.60 12.70
C VAL A 4 -30.83 -23.24 12.61
N VAL A 5 -29.62 -23.16 13.15
CA VAL A 5 -28.73 -22.03 12.91
C VAL A 5 -28.48 -22.04 11.40
N ALA A 6 -29.00 -21.05 10.70
CA ALA A 6 -28.72 -20.87 9.29
C ALA A 6 -27.19 -20.84 9.14
N GLU A 7 -26.64 -21.82 8.43
CA GLU A 7 -25.23 -21.79 8.05
C GLU A 7 -24.96 -20.45 7.39
N ASP A 8 -23.95 -19.71 7.90
CA ASP A 8 -23.45 -18.45 7.33
C ASP A 8 -22.85 -18.73 5.94
N ARG A 9 -23.71 -19.03 4.95
CA ARG A 9 -23.27 -19.24 3.58
C ARG A 9 -22.77 -17.91 3.05
N LEU A 10 -21.48 -17.87 2.68
CA LEU A 10 -20.90 -16.71 2.00
C LEU A 10 -21.49 -16.59 0.61
N ALA A 11 -21.80 -15.37 0.21
CA ALA A 11 -22.20 -15.10 -1.18
C ALA A 11 -21.05 -15.42 -2.14
N PRO A 12 -21.34 -15.85 -3.37
CA PRO A 12 -20.32 -16.18 -4.37
C PRO A 12 -19.52 -14.94 -4.76
N ILE A 13 -18.29 -15.17 -5.24
CA ILE A 13 -17.43 -14.15 -5.81
C ILE A 13 -17.53 -14.25 -7.34
N ALA A 14 -17.94 -13.15 -7.98
CA ALA A 14 -18.24 -13.13 -9.41
C ALA A 14 -16.98 -13.11 -10.28
N ASP A 15 -15.94 -12.33 -9.90
CA ASP A 15 -14.70 -12.17 -10.66
C ASP A 15 -13.47 -12.27 -9.75
N HIS A 16 -12.36 -12.78 -10.27
CA HIS A 16 -11.05 -12.84 -9.62
C HIS A 16 -10.05 -11.84 -10.21
N GLY A 17 -10.50 -10.89 -11.03
CA GLY A 17 -9.76 -9.73 -11.53
C GLY A 17 -9.75 -8.55 -10.54
N ALA A 18 -8.93 -7.55 -10.84
CA ALA A 18 -8.91 -6.32 -10.06
C ALA A 18 -10.04 -5.37 -10.53
N TYR A 19 -10.91 -4.97 -9.64
CA TYR A 19 -11.97 -3.97 -9.90
C TYR A 19 -11.45 -2.71 -10.62
N TRP A 20 -10.22 -2.33 -10.35
CA TRP A 20 -9.62 -1.12 -10.93
C TRP A 20 -9.44 -1.14 -12.45
N THR A 21 -9.57 -2.29 -13.07
CA THR A 21 -9.44 -2.44 -14.53
C THR A 21 -10.78 -2.45 -15.27
N ASP A 22 -11.89 -2.45 -14.54
CA ASP A 22 -13.24 -2.41 -15.13
C ASP A 22 -13.43 -1.16 -15.98
N GLY A 23 -13.89 -1.37 -17.21
CA GLY A 23 -14.16 -0.29 -18.15
C GLY A 23 -12.92 0.48 -18.66
N LEU A 24 -11.70 0.07 -18.27
CA LEU A 24 -10.48 0.64 -18.81
C LEU A 24 -10.00 -0.17 -20.02
N ALA A 25 -9.52 0.54 -21.05
CA ALA A 25 -8.82 -0.10 -22.14
C ALA A 25 -7.57 -0.82 -21.61
N PRO A 26 -7.25 -2.03 -22.10
CA PRO A 26 -6.01 -2.70 -21.73
C PRO A 26 -4.81 -1.79 -21.99
N LEU A 27 -3.88 -1.75 -21.04
CA LEU A 27 -2.64 -1.01 -21.20
C LEU A 27 -1.83 -1.72 -22.30
N SER A 28 -1.80 -1.16 -23.50
CA SER A 28 -1.09 -1.73 -24.63
C SER A 28 0.41 -1.65 -24.44
N VAL A 29 1.11 -2.71 -24.83
CA VAL A 29 2.58 -2.70 -24.97
C VAL A 29 2.92 -1.86 -26.17
N THR A 30 3.59 -0.73 -25.95
CA THR A 30 3.91 0.22 -27.03
C THR A 30 5.09 -0.23 -27.90
N HIS A 31 5.97 -1.10 -27.38
CA HIS A 31 7.15 -1.58 -28.09
C HIS A 31 7.25 -3.10 -27.96
N SER A 32 7.27 -3.78 -29.10
CA SER A 32 7.43 -5.24 -29.17
C SER A 32 8.90 -5.69 -29.07
N ASP A 33 9.83 -4.81 -29.42
CA ASP A 33 11.28 -5.02 -29.50
C ASP A 33 12.02 -4.31 -28.35
N ILE A 34 13.31 -4.58 -28.24
CA ILE A 34 14.22 -3.96 -27.29
C ILE A 34 15.34 -3.23 -28.04
N LEU A 35 15.93 -2.22 -27.39
CA LEU A 35 17.13 -1.55 -27.89
C LEU A 35 18.35 -2.47 -27.74
N SER A 36 19.28 -2.43 -28.67
CA SER A 36 20.59 -3.08 -28.53
C SER A 36 21.51 -2.34 -27.54
N LYS A 37 21.29 -1.01 -27.35
CA LYS A 37 22.03 -0.15 -26.44
C LYS A 37 21.09 0.91 -25.84
N ALA A 38 21.26 1.21 -24.55
CA ALA A 38 20.55 2.27 -23.84
C ALA A 38 21.48 2.92 -22.79
N ASP A 39 21.27 4.20 -22.48
CA ASP A 39 21.96 4.85 -21.37
C ASP A 39 21.47 4.29 -20.05
N VAL A 40 20.17 4.04 -19.93
CA VAL A 40 19.53 3.51 -18.73
C VAL A 40 18.59 2.36 -19.09
N VAL A 41 18.77 1.22 -18.42
CA VAL A 41 17.82 0.10 -18.46
C VAL A 41 17.13 0.00 -17.11
N ILE A 42 15.81 0.05 -17.10
CA ILE A 42 14.97 -0.05 -15.90
C ILE A 42 14.20 -1.37 -15.93
N ILE A 43 14.33 -2.16 -14.85
CA ILE A 43 13.70 -3.47 -14.72
C ILE A 43 12.52 -3.36 -13.77
N GLY A 44 11.31 -3.54 -14.30
CA GLY A 44 10.03 -3.36 -13.64
C GLY A 44 9.36 -2.04 -14.00
N SER A 45 8.14 -2.13 -14.53
CA SER A 45 7.32 -1.00 -14.96
C SER A 45 6.33 -0.52 -13.90
N GLY A 46 6.54 -0.84 -12.61
CA GLY A 46 5.72 -0.30 -11.52
C GLY A 46 5.92 1.21 -11.31
N TYR A 47 5.23 1.81 -10.35
CA TYR A 47 5.35 3.25 -10.04
C TYR A 47 6.81 3.71 -9.97
N THR A 48 7.68 2.99 -9.25
CA THR A 48 9.10 3.35 -9.12
C THR A 48 9.82 3.39 -10.46
N GLY A 49 9.68 2.33 -11.27
CA GLY A 49 10.37 2.23 -12.55
C GLY A 49 9.89 3.27 -13.55
N MET A 50 8.59 3.52 -13.60
CA MET A 50 8.01 4.48 -14.53
C MET A 50 8.37 5.93 -14.17
N HIS A 51 8.37 6.30 -12.89
CA HIS A 51 8.83 7.64 -12.49
C HIS A 51 10.33 7.83 -12.69
N ALA A 52 11.14 6.79 -12.50
CA ALA A 52 12.56 6.85 -12.87
C ALA A 52 12.74 7.00 -14.38
N ALA A 53 11.91 6.34 -15.19
CA ALA A 53 11.94 6.45 -16.65
C ALA A 53 11.58 7.86 -17.13
N ILE A 54 10.54 8.47 -16.57
CA ILE A 54 10.16 9.86 -16.88
C ILE A 54 11.34 10.80 -16.66
N VAL A 55 11.99 10.71 -15.50
CA VAL A 55 13.11 11.59 -15.16
C VAL A 55 14.29 11.36 -16.10
N THR A 56 14.71 10.11 -16.31
CA THR A 56 15.89 9.81 -17.13
C THR A 56 15.65 10.17 -18.59
N ALA A 57 14.46 9.93 -19.14
CA ALA A 57 14.11 10.31 -20.50
C ALA A 57 14.06 11.84 -20.68
N ASN A 58 13.44 12.58 -19.73
CA ASN A 58 13.44 14.06 -19.75
C ASN A 58 14.85 14.67 -19.66
N GLN A 59 15.83 13.92 -19.11
CA GLN A 59 17.25 14.33 -19.11
C GLN A 59 17.99 13.89 -20.40
N GLY A 60 17.26 13.56 -21.47
CA GLY A 60 17.82 13.18 -22.76
C GLY A 60 18.53 11.81 -22.77
N LYS A 61 18.32 10.96 -21.74
CA LYS A 61 18.91 9.61 -21.70
C LYS A 61 18.07 8.64 -22.51
N THR A 62 18.70 7.86 -23.37
CA THR A 62 18.04 6.71 -24.00
C THR A 62 17.62 5.71 -22.91
N THR A 63 16.32 5.66 -22.61
CA THR A 63 15.75 4.89 -21.49
C THR A 63 14.91 3.73 -21.99
N GLN A 64 15.29 2.49 -21.60
CA GLN A 64 14.54 1.27 -21.86
C GLN A 64 13.97 0.69 -20.58
N VAL A 65 12.65 0.55 -20.49
CA VAL A 65 11.96 -0.16 -19.41
C VAL A 65 11.62 -1.57 -19.87
N LEU A 66 11.95 -2.56 -19.04
CA LEU A 66 11.65 -3.97 -19.26
C LEU A 66 10.62 -4.44 -18.21
N GLU A 67 9.51 -4.99 -18.69
CA GLU A 67 8.45 -5.54 -17.85
C GLU A 67 8.26 -7.05 -18.16
N ALA A 68 8.21 -7.85 -17.11
CA ALA A 68 8.07 -9.29 -17.25
C ALA A 68 6.68 -9.73 -17.76
N GLN A 69 5.67 -8.94 -17.42
CA GLN A 69 4.28 -9.14 -17.81
C GLN A 69 3.79 -7.97 -18.67
N THR A 70 2.52 -7.62 -18.60
CA THR A 70 2.00 -6.36 -19.14
C THR A 70 2.42 -5.18 -18.26
N PRO A 71 2.65 -3.97 -18.81
CA PRO A 71 2.93 -2.78 -18.01
C PRO A 71 1.89 -2.58 -16.91
N GLY A 72 2.38 -2.39 -15.67
CA GLY A 72 1.51 -2.20 -14.50
C GLY A 72 0.88 -3.48 -13.93
N TRP A 73 1.19 -4.66 -14.44
CA TRP A 73 0.63 -5.93 -13.96
C TRP A 73 0.77 -6.14 -12.44
N GLY A 74 1.82 -5.64 -11.82
CA GLY A 74 2.08 -5.81 -10.39
C GLY A 74 1.16 -4.98 -9.49
N CYS A 75 1.63 -4.69 -8.27
CA CYS A 75 0.87 -3.95 -7.26
C CYS A 75 0.45 -2.53 -7.67
N SER A 76 1.07 -1.94 -8.69
CA SER A 76 0.80 -0.55 -9.07
C SER A 76 -0.63 -0.32 -9.57
N THR A 77 -1.27 -1.32 -10.18
CA THR A 77 -2.67 -1.24 -10.61
C THR A 77 -3.62 -2.02 -9.69
N ARG A 78 -3.10 -2.70 -8.66
CA ARG A 78 -3.87 -3.63 -7.81
C ARG A 78 -3.97 -3.20 -6.35
N ASN A 79 -3.34 -2.08 -5.96
CA ASN A 79 -3.36 -1.58 -4.58
C ASN A 79 -4.71 -0.94 -4.21
N GLY A 80 -4.89 -0.59 -2.93
CA GLY A 80 -6.13 0.02 -2.43
C GLY A 80 -6.31 1.50 -2.77
N GLY A 81 -5.38 2.12 -3.49
CA GLY A 81 -5.44 3.53 -3.87
C GLY A 81 -5.34 4.50 -2.69
N GLN A 82 -4.80 4.08 -1.56
CA GLN A 82 -4.63 4.94 -0.38
C GLN A 82 -3.24 5.57 -0.36
N ILE A 83 -3.18 6.88 -0.13
CA ILE A 83 -1.95 7.65 -0.05
C ILE A 83 -1.80 8.20 1.36
N SER A 84 -0.66 7.97 1.98
CA SER A 84 -0.35 8.47 3.32
C SER A 84 1.06 9.01 3.41
N SER A 85 1.28 9.97 4.29
CA SER A 85 2.61 10.46 4.68
C SER A 85 3.29 9.57 5.74
N SER A 86 2.70 8.42 6.09
CA SER A 86 3.15 7.61 7.22
C SER A 86 4.47 6.89 6.96
N ILE A 87 5.46 7.14 7.81
CA ILE A 87 6.66 6.33 8.00
C ILE A 87 6.44 5.47 9.25
N LYS A 88 6.63 4.14 9.15
CA LYS A 88 6.25 3.21 10.23
C LYS A 88 7.03 3.38 11.53
N PRO A 89 8.39 3.44 11.52
CA PRO A 89 9.13 3.68 12.73
C PRO A 89 8.81 5.06 13.30
N THR A 90 8.59 5.12 14.62
CA THR A 90 8.35 6.39 15.33
C THR A 90 9.60 7.26 15.34
N GLN A 91 9.41 8.59 15.54
CA GLN A 91 10.52 9.53 15.70
C GLN A 91 11.53 9.06 16.75
N LYS A 92 11.05 8.58 17.91
CA LYS A 92 11.90 8.07 19.00
C LYS A 92 12.74 6.85 18.58
N GLN A 93 12.14 5.91 17.81
CA GLN A 93 12.85 4.72 17.31
C GLN A 93 13.92 5.11 16.30
N LEU A 94 13.61 6.03 15.39
CA LEU A 94 14.56 6.56 14.41
C LEU A 94 15.68 7.34 15.07
N ALA A 95 15.35 8.23 16.02
CA ALA A 95 16.36 9.03 16.74
C ALA A 95 17.35 8.16 17.53
N LYS A 96 16.86 7.06 18.13
CA LYS A 96 17.74 6.08 18.80
C LYS A 96 18.74 5.43 17.84
N LYS A 97 18.34 5.24 16.57
CA LYS A 97 19.14 4.51 15.58
C LYS A 97 20.04 5.41 14.74
N PHE A 98 19.57 6.61 14.41
CA PHE A 98 20.21 7.47 13.41
C PHE A 98 20.50 8.91 13.93
N GLY A 99 20.12 9.24 15.16
CA GLY A 99 20.17 10.61 15.69
C GLY A 99 18.89 11.40 15.37
N SER A 100 18.67 12.48 16.13
CA SER A 100 17.41 13.23 16.06
C SER A 100 17.22 14.00 14.76
N GLU A 101 18.29 14.48 14.15
CA GLU A 101 18.24 15.22 12.88
C GLU A 101 17.83 14.30 11.73
N GLN A 102 18.54 13.18 11.55
CA GLN A 102 18.22 12.19 10.52
C GLN A 102 16.82 11.61 10.70
N ALA A 103 16.40 11.40 11.95
CA ALA A 103 15.05 10.93 12.24
C ALA A 103 13.97 11.91 11.77
N ARG A 104 14.16 13.21 12.00
CA ARG A 104 13.25 14.26 11.48
C ARG A 104 13.25 14.29 9.96
N ALA A 105 14.43 14.22 9.34
CA ALA A 105 14.57 14.20 7.89
C ALA A 105 13.83 13.01 7.26
N ILE A 106 13.99 11.79 7.81
CA ILE A 106 13.28 10.58 7.37
C ILE A 106 11.76 10.76 7.49
N ARG A 107 11.28 11.29 8.61
CA ARG A 107 9.84 11.52 8.84
C ARG A 107 9.27 12.54 7.84
N ALA A 108 10.01 13.60 7.54
CA ALA A 108 9.60 14.62 6.59
C ALA A 108 9.45 14.09 5.15
N GLU A 109 10.19 13.03 4.76
CA GLU A 109 10.04 12.40 3.44
C GLU A 109 8.62 11.87 3.20
N GLY A 110 7.93 11.47 4.26
CA GLY A 110 6.54 11.04 4.16
C GLY A 110 5.63 12.14 3.62
N GLN A 111 5.70 13.36 4.19
CA GLN A 111 4.91 14.50 3.72
C GLN A 111 5.35 14.94 2.32
N LYS A 112 6.66 15.02 2.06
CA LYS A 112 7.18 15.35 0.72
C LYS A 112 6.64 14.39 -0.35
N SER A 113 6.51 13.10 -0.04
CA SER A 113 5.98 12.11 -0.98
C SER A 113 4.50 12.34 -1.33
N LEU A 114 3.70 12.77 -0.35
CA LEU A 114 2.28 13.08 -0.54
C LEU A 114 2.08 14.37 -1.35
N ASP A 115 2.84 15.41 -1.03
CA ASP A 115 2.76 16.69 -1.74
C ASP A 115 3.27 16.55 -3.18
N TRP A 116 4.33 15.76 -3.35
CA TRP A 116 4.90 15.51 -4.68
C TRP A 116 3.93 14.73 -5.60
N ILE A 117 3.27 13.68 -5.10
CA ILE A 117 2.33 12.91 -5.93
C ILE A 117 1.13 13.76 -6.38
N GLU A 118 0.61 14.62 -5.51
CA GLU A 118 -0.47 15.56 -5.86
C GLU A 118 0.01 16.57 -6.92
N SER A 119 1.19 17.16 -6.71
CA SER A 119 1.80 18.07 -7.68
C SER A 119 1.99 17.39 -9.04
N PHE A 120 2.48 16.14 -9.06
CA PHE A 120 2.66 15.38 -10.29
C PHE A 120 1.33 15.14 -11.03
N ILE A 121 0.30 14.69 -10.31
CA ILE A 121 -1.04 14.47 -10.87
C ILE A 121 -1.59 15.76 -11.49
N THR A 122 -1.45 16.88 -10.79
CA THR A 122 -1.92 18.19 -11.23
C THR A 122 -1.14 18.69 -12.45
N THR A 123 0.20 18.59 -12.40
CA THR A 123 1.09 19.08 -13.47
C THR A 123 0.84 18.35 -14.79
N TYR A 124 0.61 17.05 -14.74
CA TYR A 124 0.38 16.24 -15.94
C TYR A 124 -1.11 16.04 -16.28
N GLY A 125 -2.02 16.67 -15.53
CA GLY A 125 -3.46 16.59 -15.78
C GLY A 125 -4.04 15.18 -15.72
N ILE A 126 -3.52 14.32 -14.81
CA ILE A 126 -3.92 12.90 -14.75
C ILE A 126 -5.29 12.77 -14.08
N ASP A 127 -6.33 12.41 -14.84
CA ASP A 127 -7.65 12.07 -14.29
C ASP A 127 -7.64 10.70 -13.62
N CYS A 128 -7.28 10.67 -12.35
CA CYS A 128 -7.21 9.45 -11.56
C CYS A 128 -8.06 9.49 -10.28
N HIS A 129 -9.10 10.31 -10.23
CA HIS A 129 -9.94 10.50 -9.04
C HIS A 129 -9.09 10.76 -7.76
N PHE A 130 -8.10 11.63 -7.86
CA PHE A 130 -7.34 12.05 -6.69
C PHE A 130 -8.23 12.85 -5.74
N MET A 131 -8.28 12.44 -4.46
CA MET A 131 -9.08 13.11 -3.44
C MET A 131 -8.34 13.17 -2.10
N ARG A 132 -8.20 14.37 -1.52
CA ARG A 132 -7.73 14.58 -0.13
C ARG A 132 -8.90 14.52 0.85
N ASN A 133 -9.57 13.38 0.94
CA ASN A 133 -10.70 13.17 1.86
C ASN A 133 -10.27 12.67 3.25
N GLY A 134 -8.96 12.54 3.48
CA GLY A 134 -8.39 12.10 4.74
C GLY A 134 -8.52 10.59 4.98
N ARG A 135 -7.84 10.12 6.04
CA ARG A 135 -7.90 8.74 6.51
C ARG A 135 -8.39 8.64 7.93
N PHE A 136 -9.45 7.90 8.17
CA PHE A 136 -9.86 7.51 9.51
C PHE A 136 -9.08 6.26 9.94
N HIS A 137 -8.22 6.39 10.96
CA HIS A 137 -7.51 5.27 11.56
C HIS A 137 -8.25 4.81 12.80
N ALA A 138 -8.98 3.71 12.68
CA ALA A 138 -9.93 3.22 13.67
C ALA A 138 -9.27 2.36 14.74
N ALA A 139 -9.63 2.56 16.00
CA ALA A 139 -9.11 1.82 17.14
C ALA A 139 -9.93 0.56 17.41
N HIS A 140 -9.32 -0.62 17.33
CA HIS A 140 -10.00 -1.89 17.57
C HIS A 140 -10.20 -2.24 19.06
N THR A 141 -9.62 -1.45 20.00
CA THR A 141 -9.85 -1.54 21.44
C THR A 141 -9.72 -0.15 22.09
N PRO A 142 -10.28 0.10 23.31
CA PRO A 142 -10.11 1.35 24.05
C PRO A 142 -8.63 1.71 24.27
N ARG A 143 -7.80 0.74 24.65
CA ARG A 143 -6.35 0.95 24.84
C ARG A 143 -5.64 1.38 23.55
N HIS A 144 -6.09 0.92 22.37
CA HIS A 144 -5.53 1.37 21.09
C HIS A 144 -6.02 2.78 20.76
N PHE A 145 -7.24 3.15 21.15
CA PHE A 145 -7.72 4.52 21.03
C PHE A 145 -6.83 5.50 21.81
N GLU A 146 -6.56 5.20 23.10
CA GLU A 146 -5.66 6.01 23.93
C GLU A 146 -4.28 6.19 23.30
N LYS A 147 -3.71 5.10 22.74
CA LYS A 147 -2.43 5.16 22.03
C LYS A 147 -2.49 6.01 20.75
N LEU A 148 -3.59 5.93 19.99
CA LEU A 148 -3.78 6.73 18.80
C LEU A 148 -3.93 8.21 19.14
N VAL A 149 -4.64 8.55 20.22
CA VAL A 149 -4.77 9.93 20.72
C VAL A 149 -3.40 10.49 21.10
N ALA A 150 -2.64 9.75 21.92
CA ALA A 150 -1.31 10.18 22.33
C ALA A 150 -0.35 10.40 21.14
N GLU A 151 -0.41 9.49 20.15
CA GLU A 151 0.39 9.61 18.93
C GLU A 151 -0.08 10.80 18.05
N ALA A 152 -1.38 11.02 17.91
CA ALA A 152 -1.92 12.17 17.17
C ALA A 152 -1.48 13.50 17.79
N GLN A 153 -1.56 13.63 19.12
CA GLN A 153 -1.09 14.80 19.84
C GLN A 153 0.41 15.04 19.64
N ARG A 154 1.21 13.98 19.77
CA ARG A 154 2.66 14.03 19.51
C ARG A 154 2.95 14.49 18.08
N LEU A 155 2.31 13.91 17.08
CA LEU A 155 2.49 14.26 15.66
C LEU A 155 2.08 15.72 15.39
N GLY A 156 1.04 16.21 16.03
CA GLY A 156 0.63 17.61 15.93
C GLY A 156 1.70 18.57 16.46
N VAL A 157 2.31 18.24 17.60
CA VAL A 157 3.33 19.08 18.25
C VAL A 157 4.71 18.97 17.59
N GLU A 158 5.16 17.73 17.32
CA GLU A 158 6.54 17.48 16.85
C GLU A 158 6.70 17.60 15.32
N GLU A 159 5.64 17.28 14.55
CA GLU A 159 5.71 17.14 13.10
C GLU A 159 4.68 18.01 12.36
N ASN A 160 3.89 18.80 13.09
CA ASN A 160 2.81 19.64 12.53
C ASN A 160 1.82 18.87 11.64
N VAL A 161 1.54 17.60 11.98
CA VAL A 161 0.60 16.76 11.23
C VAL A 161 -0.84 17.05 11.69
N PRO A 162 -1.72 17.58 10.84
CA PRO A 162 -3.08 17.90 11.24
C PRO A 162 -3.92 16.64 11.41
N THR A 163 -4.51 16.47 12.59
CA THR A 163 -5.34 15.32 12.96
C THR A 163 -6.61 15.76 13.67
N ILE A 164 -7.66 14.92 13.59
CA ILE A 164 -8.90 15.07 14.35
C ILE A 164 -9.08 13.81 15.19
N ILE A 165 -9.20 14.00 16.51
CA ILE A 165 -9.51 12.90 17.43
C ILE A 165 -11.02 12.67 17.41
N VAL A 166 -11.45 11.43 17.15
CA VAL A 166 -12.85 11.03 17.03
C VAL A 166 -13.17 10.02 18.13
N PRO A 167 -13.81 10.45 19.23
CA PRO A 167 -14.22 9.53 20.29
C PRO A 167 -15.32 8.59 19.78
N ARG A 168 -15.52 7.47 20.49
CA ARG A 168 -16.46 6.42 20.09
C ARG A 168 -17.88 6.93 19.83
N GLN A 169 -18.36 7.85 20.64
CA GLN A 169 -19.69 8.45 20.49
C GLN A 169 -19.90 9.22 19.17
N ASP A 170 -18.80 9.75 18.59
CA ASP A 170 -18.83 10.49 17.35
C ASP A 170 -18.39 9.67 16.12
N GLN A 171 -18.06 8.38 16.34
CA GLN A 171 -17.49 7.50 15.32
C GLN A 171 -18.37 7.39 14.07
N HIS A 172 -19.70 7.34 14.24
CA HIS A 172 -20.65 7.23 13.13
C HIS A 172 -20.65 8.46 12.20
N LYS A 173 -20.09 9.61 12.64
CA LYS A 173 -19.87 10.78 11.79
C LYS A 173 -18.75 10.55 10.75
N GLU A 174 -17.90 9.55 10.97
CA GLU A 174 -16.76 9.19 10.11
C GLU A 174 -16.92 7.81 9.47
N LEU A 175 -17.54 6.86 10.19
CA LEU A 175 -17.65 5.46 9.77
C LEU A 175 -18.84 4.79 10.45
N GLY A 176 -19.82 4.32 9.68
CA GLY A 176 -21.07 3.72 10.16
C GLY A 176 -20.93 2.28 10.64
N THR A 177 -20.20 2.03 11.73
CA THR A 177 -20.06 0.71 12.34
C THR A 177 -19.74 0.82 13.82
N ASP A 178 -20.16 -0.17 14.63
CA ASP A 178 -19.84 -0.31 16.05
C ASP A 178 -18.61 -1.18 16.32
N ALA A 179 -17.91 -1.62 15.26
CA ALA A 179 -16.79 -2.54 15.38
C ALA A 179 -15.54 -1.92 16.06
N TYR A 180 -15.50 -0.59 16.21
CA TYR A 180 -14.33 0.14 16.73
C TYR A 180 -14.65 0.99 17.96
N PHE A 181 -13.65 1.56 18.56
CA PHE A 181 -13.70 2.36 19.78
C PHE A 181 -13.26 3.81 19.55
N GLY A 182 -13.72 4.43 18.43
CA GLY A 182 -13.24 5.72 17.97
C GLY A 182 -11.98 5.58 17.12
N GLY A 183 -11.27 6.68 16.92
CA GLY A 183 -10.07 6.72 16.09
C GLY A 183 -9.50 8.12 15.90
N VAL A 184 -8.62 8.25 14.93
CA VAL A 184 -8.00 9.52 14.55
C VAL A 184 -8.12 9.71 13.04
N VAL A 185 -8.53 10.90 12.61
CA VAL A 185 -8.51 11.31 11.20
C VAL A 185 -7.20 12.02 10.91
N PHE A 186 -6.46 11.51 9.94
CA PHE A 186 -5.33 12.18 9.31
C PHE A 186 -5.85 12.95 8.09
N THR A 187 -6.03 14.26 8.22
CA THR A 187 -6.76 15.07 7.24
C THR A 187 -6.05 15.22 5.90
N GLN A 188 -4.72 15.16 5.90
CA GLN A 188 -3.88 15.30 4.69
C GLN A 188 -3.83 14.06 3.81
N HIS A 189 -4.21 12.89 4.33
CA HIS A 189 -4.13 11.67 3.55
C HIS A 189 -5.14 11.67 2.40
N ALA A 190 -4.76 10.99 1.32
CA ALA A 190 -5.50 11.05 0.06
C ALA A 190 -5.81 9.66 -0.52
N SER A 191 -6.50 9.65 -1.62
CA SER A 191 -6.77 8.44 -2.39
C SER A 191 -6.75 8.72 -3.90
N VAL A 192 -6.50 7.66 -4.67
CA VAL A 192 -6.53 7.65 -6.14
C VAL A 192 -7.25 6.42 -6.66
N HIS A 193 -7.56 6.41 -7.95
CA HIS A 193 -7.85 5.21 -8.72
C HIS A 193 -6.51 4.64 -9.26
N PRO A 194 -5.98 3.53 -8.74
CA PRO A 194 -4.61 3.08 -9.04
C PRO A 194 -4.33 2.84 -10.52
N ALA A 195 -5.26 2.19 -11.23
CA ALA A 195 -5.05 1.88 -12.64
C ALA A 195 -5.09 3.13 -13.53
N LYS A 196 -5.98 4.10 -13.27
CA LYS A 196 -5.99 5.39 -13.97
C LYS A 196 -4.72 6.20 -13.68
N TYR A 197 -4.27 6.23 -12.42
CA TYR A 197 -3.01 6.88 -12.06
C TYR A 197 -1.84 6.24 -12.81
N TYR A 198 -1.80 4.91 -12.85
CA TYR A 198 -0.77 4.19 -13.58
C TYR A 198 -0.81 4.48 -15.10
N ALA A 199 -1.99 4.50 -15.70
CA ALA A 199 -2.15 4.82 -17.12
C ALA A 199 -1.59 6.22 -17.44
N GLY A 200 -1.87 7.21 -16.58
CA GLY A 200 -1.30 8.56 -16.71
C GLY A 200 0.23 8.57 -16.60
N ILE A 201 0.80 7.84 -15.64
CA ILE A 201 2.27 7.73 -15.49
C ILE A 201 2.89 7.05 -16.72
N LEU A 202 2.29 5.97 -17.22
CA LEU A 202 2.76 5.28 -18.41
C LEU A 202 2.78 6.22 -19.61
N GLN A 203 1.67 6.93 -19.85
CA GLN A 203 1.60 7.89 -20.95
C GLN A 203 2.67 8.99 -20.81
N THR A 204 2.81 9.57 -19.62
CA THR A 204 3.85 10.57 -19.34
C THR A 204 5.26 10.05 -19.64
N ALA A 205 5.55 8.78 -19.31
CA ALA A 205 6.85 8.19 -19.60
C ALA A 205 7.09 7.99 -21.10
N LEU A 206 6.04 7.63 -21.84
CA LEU A 206 6.11 7.48 -23.30
C LEU A 206 6.30 8.83 -23.98
N ASP A 207 5.57 9.84 -23.55
CA ASP A 207 5.68 11.21 -24.05
C ASP A 207 7.07 11.81 -23.79
N ALA A 208 7.70 11.42 -22.68
CA ALA A 208 9.10 11.76 -22.38
C ALA A 208 10.12 11.00 -23.25
N GLY A 209 9.68 10.04 -24.07
CA GLY A 209 10.54 9.26 -24.97
C GLY A 209 11.09 7.94 -24.36
N ALA A 210 10.58 7.50 -23.21
CA ALA A 210 10.96 6.19 -22.66
C ALA A 210 10.37 5.05 -23.49
N ARG A 211 11.17 4.03 -23.79
CA ARG A 211 10.69 2.80 -24.42
C ARG A 211 10.26 1.79 -23.36
N VAL A 212 9.05 1.30 -23.44
CA VAL A 212 8.51 0.30 -22.52
C VAL A 212 8.22 -0.98 -23.28
N THR A 213 8.85 -2.09 -22.89
CA THR A 213 8.67 -3.40 -23.51
C THR A 213 8.13 -4.37 -22.48
N GLY A 214 6.89 -4.80 -22.69
CA GLY A 214 6.23 -5.84 -21.89
C GLY A 214 6.56 -7.25 -22.37
N HIS A 215 6.17 -8.26 -21.57
CA HIS A 215 6.46 -9.67 -21.81
C HIS A 215 7.95 -9.89 -22.12
N CYS A 216 8.81 -9.14 -21.41
CA CYS A 216 10.26 -9.13 -21.61
C CYS A 216 10.99 -9.16 -20.25
N PRO A 217 10.98 -10.28 -19.53
CA PRO A 217 11.68 -10.40 -18.26
C PRO A 217 13.19 -10.26 -18.46
N ALA A 218 13.82 -9.40 -17.63
CA ALA A 218 15.27 -9.42 -17.50
C ALA A 218 15.69 -10.71 -16.78
N THR A 219 16.61 -11.48 -17.36
CA THR A 219 17.04 -12.78 -16.84
C THR A 219 18.40 -12.74 -16.18
N ALA A 220 19.27 -11.80 -16.59
CA ALA A 220 20.59 -11.60 -15.99
C ALA A 220 21.05 -10.14 -16.15
N ILE A 221 21.87 -9.69 -15.20
CA ILE A 221 22.61 -8.43 -15.26
C ILE A 221 24.10 -8.80 -15.11
N GLY A 222 24.91 -8.52 -16.12
CA GLY A 222 26.35 -8.75 -16.09
C GLY A 222 27.11 -7.44 -16.25
N ARG A 223 28.29 -7.32 -15.64
CA ARG A 223 29.21 -6.20 -15.89
C ARG A 223 29.83 -6.29 -17.27
N SER A 224 30.01 -5.14 -17.94
CA SER A 224 30.65 -5.05 -19.24
C SER A 224 31.37 -3.69 -19.37
N GLY A 225 32.68 -3.68 -19.20
CA GLY A 225 33.43 -2.44 -19.10
C GLY A 225 32.90 -1.51 -18.01
N ASN A 226 32.64 -0.26 -18.34
CA ASN A 226 32.07 0.72 -17.40
C ASN A 226 30.53 0.64 -17.27
N GLY A 227 29.88 -0.30 -17.96
CA GLY A 227 28.42 -0.48 -17.93
C GLY A 227 28.01 -1.91 -17.66
N PHE A 228 26.91 -2.32 -18.27
CA PHE A 228 26.24 -3.59 -18.03
C PHE A 228 25.75 -4.21 -19.34
N ILE A 229 25.53 -5.52 -19.29
CA ILE A 229 24.73 -6.26 -20.27
C ILE A 229 23.50 -6.80 -19.52
N VAL A 230 22.32 -6.39 -19.96
CA VAL A 230 21.05 -6.95 -19.47
C VAL A 230 20.57 -7.98 -20.49
N SER A 231 20.38 -9.23 -20.03
CA SER A 231 19.90 -10.32 -20.86
C SER A 231 18.39 -10.49 -20.73
N THR A 232 17.71 -10.75 -21.83
CA THR A 232 16.27 -11.02 -21.91
C THR A 232 16.01 -12.12 -22.92
N PRO A 233 14.80 -12.75 -22.96
CA PRO A 233 14.43 -13.67 -24.04
C PRO A 233 14.42 -13.03 -25.43
N LYS A 234 14.29 -11.69 -25.53
CA LYS A 234 14.29 -10.94 -26.79
C LYS A 234 15.71 -10.51 -27.25
N GLY A 235 16.73 -10.83 -26.45
CA GLY A 235 18.11 -10.45 -26.75
C GLY A 235 18.85 -9.79 -25.60
N LYS A 236 19.97 -9.13 -25.88
CA LYS A 236 20.82 -8.45 -24.90
C LYS A 236 20.87 -6.97 -25.15
N ILE A 237 20.86 -6.16 -24.07
CA ILE A 237 20.96 -4.70 -24.11
C ILE A 237 22.28 -4.29 -23.44
N LYS A 238 23.11 -3.51 -24.14
CA LYS A 238 24.23 -2.80 -23.53
C LYS A 238 23.70 -1.57 -22.79
N ALA A 239 23.84 -1.53 -21.45
CA ALA A 239 23.32 -0.47 -20.62
C ALA A 239 24.45 0.33 -19.97
N GLY A 240 24.35 1.66 -19.97
CA GLY A 240 25.25 2.51 -19.19
C GLY A 240 24.97 2.37 -17.69
N LYS A 241 23.71 2.43 -17.31
CA LYS A 241 23.23 2.23 -15.93
C LYS A 241 22.04 1.28 -15.91
N VAL A 242 21.85 0.60 -14.77
CA VAL A 242 20.72 -0.33 -14.56
C VAL A 242 19.99 0.02 -13.28
N VAL A 243 18.66 0.02 -13.34
CA VAL A 243 17.75 0.23 -12.25
C VAL A 243 16.91 -1.04 -12.03
N VAL A 244 16.83 -1.54 -10.79
CA VAL A 244 15.92 -2.63 -10.39
C VAL A 244 14.80 -2.06 -9.54
N ALA A 245 13.58 -2.01 -10.11
CA ALA A 245 12.37 -1.42 -9.53
C ALA A 245 11.25 -2.47 -9.30
N THR A 246 11.63 -3.71 -8.98
CA THR A 246 10.72 -4.86 -8.89
C THR A 246 10.09 -5.06 -7.52
N ASN A 247 10.52 -4.33 -6.50
CA ASN A 247 10.00 -4.35 -5.12
C ASN A 247 9.67 -5.78 -4.62
N GLY A 248 8.41 -6.10 -4.30
CA GLY A 248 7.97 -7.40 -3.79
C GLY A 248 8.15 -8.58 -4.77
N TYR A 249 8.35 -8.28 -6.05
CA TYR A 249 8.59 -9.27 -7.10
C TYR A 249 10.10 -9.49 -7.39
N SER A 250 10.99 -8.97 -6.53
CA SER A 250 12.43 -9.14 -6.68
C SER A 250 12.84 -10.60 -6.52
N GLY A 251 13.23 -11.20 -7.64
CA GLY A 251 13.69 -12.57 -7.73
C GLY A 251 15.21 -12.72 -7.55
N SER A 252 15.79 -13.73 -8.22
CA SER A 252 17.23 -14.03 -8.20
C SER A 252 18.09 -13.02 -8.96
N LEU A 253 17.48 -12.11 -9.72
CA LEU A 253 18.17 -11.10 -10.52
C LEU A 253 19.05 -10.17 -9.65
N MET A 254 18.59 -9.85 -8.44
CA MET A 254 19.31 -9.04 -7.47
C MET A 254 19.26 -9.69 -6.07
N PRO A 255 20.12 -10.67 -5.78
CA PRO A 255 20.14 -11.41 -4.51
C PRO A 255 20.31 -10.52 -3.28
N TYR A 256 21.01 -9.41 -3.44
CA TYR A 256 21.18 -8.39 -2.39
C TYR A 256 19.83 -7.83 -1.90
N VAL A 257 18.95 -7.44 -2.81
CA VAL A 257 17.61 -6.93 -2.50
C VAL A 257 16.70 -8.08 -2.01
N LYS A 258 16.69 -9.22 -2.72
CA LYS A 258 15.85 -10.37 -2.38
C LYS A 258 15.97 -10.80 -0.93
N ARG A 259 17.19 -10.93 -0.38
CA ARG A 259 17.42 -11.36 1.01
C ARG A 259 17.16 -10.28 2.07
N ARG A 260 16.71 -9.09 1.68
CA ARG A 260 16.41 -7.95 2.55
C ARG A 260 14.94 -7.57 2.55
N LEU A 261 14.17 -8.15 1.65
CA LEU A 261 12.74 -7.91 1.54
C LEU A 261 11.94 -9.13 1.98
N ILE A 262 10.85 -8.85 2.67
CA ILE A 262 9.82 -9.82 3.06
C ILE A 262 8.63 -9.59 2.14
N PRO A 263 8.46 -10.38 1.06
CA PRO A 263 7.27 -10.31 0.23
C PRO A 263 6.06 -10.83 1.01
N ILE A 264 4.96 -10.09 0.98
CA ILE A 264 3.72 -10.41 1.69
C ILE A 264 2.54 -10.23 0.74
N GLY A 265 1.68 -11.24 0.64
CA GLY A 265 0.42 -11.14 -0.08
C GLY A 265 -0.54 -10.14 0.58
N SER A 266 -1.11 -9.26 -0.20
CA SER A 266 -2.17 -8.34 0.17
C SER A 266 -3.37 -8.57 -0.75
N TYR A 267 -4.57 -8.61 -0.16
CA TYR A 267 -5.79 -9.03 -0.84
C TYR A 267 -6.85 -7.96 -0.71
N ILE A 268 -7.68 -7.82 -1.73
CA ILE A 268 -8.80 -6.88 -1.74
C ILE A 268 -10.01 -7.57 -2.35
N ILE A 269 -11.19 -7.26 -1.83
CA ILE A 269 -12.49 -7.58 -2.43
C ILE A 269 -13.25 -6.29 -2.71
N ALA A 270 -14.12 -6.32 -3.71
CA ALA A 270 -15.13 -5.30 -3.96
C ALA A 270 -16.51 -5.90 -3.77
N THR A 271 -17.40 -5.24 -3.04
CA THR A 271 -18.80 -5.66 -2.93
C THR A 271 -19.52 -5.54 -4.29
N GLU A 272 -20.65 -6.17 -4.45
CA GLU A 272 -21.64 -5.74 -5.44
C GLU A 272 -22.09 -4.30 -5.16
N PRO A 273 -22.73 -3.62 -6.14
CA PRO A 273 -23.24 -2.28 -5.92
C PRO A 273 -24.19 -2.22 -4.72
N LEU A 274 -24.00 -1.22 -3.87
CA LEU A 274 -24.81 -0.95 -2.69
C LEU A 274 -25.70 0.28 -2.94
N ALA A 275 -26.86 0.31 -2.30
CA ALA A 275 -27.73 1.46 -2.37
C ALA A 275 -27.04 2.73 -1.83
N LYS A 276 -27.30 3.88 -2.44
CA LYS A 276 -26.71 5.16 -2.03
C LYS A 276 -26.91 5.46 -0.55
N SER A 277 -28.10 5.16 0.00
CA SER A 277 -28.41 5.35 1.42
C SER A 277 -27.56 4.51 2.36
N VAL A 278 -27.15 3.30 1.94
CA VAL A 278 -26.23 2.45 2.67
C VAL A 278 -24.83 3.07 2.64
N MET A 279 -24.36 3.48 1.47
CA MET A 279 -23.03 4.11 1.34
C MET A 279 -22.95 5.44 2.11
N ASP A 280 -23.99 6.27 2.09
CA ASP A 280 -24.03 7.54 2.83
C ASP A 280 -23.96 7.31 4.35
N ARG A 281 -24.57 6.24 4.87
CA ARG A 281 -24.51 5.87 6.28
C ARG A 281 -23.17 5.28 6.66
N LEU A 282 -22.61 4.37 5.83
CA LEU A 282 -21.37 3.67 6.14
C LEU A 282 -20.14 4.56 5.95
N PHE A 283 -20.13 5.42 4.95
CA PHE A 283 -19.01 6.31 4.61
C PHE A 283 -19.46 7.78 4.45
N PRO A 284 -19.92 8.44 5.52
CA PRO A 284 -20.50 9.79 5.42
C PRO A 284 -19.50 10.86 4.97
N LYS A 285 -18.21 10.60 5.07
CA LYS A 285 -17.11 11.51 4.67
C LYS A 285 -16.21 10.96 3.57
N ASP A 286 -16.55 9.82 2.98
CA ASP A 286 -15.78 9.15 1.92
C ASP A 286 -14.29 8.93 2.26
N ARG A 287 -13.99 8.83 3.54
CA ARG A 287 -12.60 8.65 3.97
C ARG A 287 -12.08 7.28 3.60
N VAL A 288 -10.79 7.22 3.34
CA VAL A 288 -10.08 5.94 3.40
C VAL A 288 -9.98 5.52 4.87
N VAL A 289 -10.13 4.24 5.14
CA VAL A 289 -10.13 3.70 6.49
C VAL A 289 -9.01 2.67 6.64
N SER A 290 -8.38 2.65 7.79
CA SER A 290 -7.52 1.56 8.24
C SER A 290 -7.73 1.32 9.73
N ASP A 291 -7.50 0.11 10.21
CA ASP A 291 -7.62 -0.17 11.63
C ASP A 291 -6.25 -0.34 12.33
N SER A 292 -6.28 -0.39 13.65
CA SER A 292 -5.11 -0.54 14.50
C SER A 292 -4.75 -2.00 14.81
N CYS A 293 -5.35 -2.98 14.13
CA CYS A 293 -4.97 -4.38 14.20
C CYS A 293 -3.56 -4.61 13.66
N LYS A 294 -2.85 -5.63 14.14
CA LYS A 294 -1.57 -6.02 13.54
C LYS A 294 -1.74 -6.62 12.15
N VAL A 295 -2.82 -7.36 11.94
CA VAL A 295 -3.29 -7.76 10.62
C VAL A 295 -4.29 -6.71 10.16
N VAL A 296 -3.77 -5.59 9.69
CA VAL A 296 -4.54 -4.39 9.33
C VAL A 296 -5.59 -4.70 8.27
N TYR A 297 -6.83 -4.28 8.52
CA TYR A 297 -7.83 -4.11 7.49
C TYR A 297 -7.82 -2.66 7.00
N TYR A 298 -7.95 -2.49 5.69
CA TYR A 298 -8.02 -1.18 5.05
C TYR A 298 -9.12 -1.19 4.00
N TYR A 299 -9.91 -0.13 3.94
CA TYR A 299 -11.06 -0.09 3.04
C TYR A 299 -11.48 1.34 2.73
N ARG A 300 -12.27 1.48 1.70
CA ARG A 300 -12.80 2.76 1.22
C ARG A 300 -14.02 2.53 0.32
N PRO A 301 -14.85 3.55 0.08
CA PRO A 301 -15.78 3.52 -1.06
C PRO A 301 -15.01 3.50 -2.39
N SER A 302 -15.62 2.89 -3.41
CA SER A 302 -15.17 3.05 -4.80
C SER A 302 -15.30 4.52 -5.23
N PRO A 303 -14.58 4.98 -6.27
CA PRO A 303 -14.64 6.37 -6.72
C PRO A 303 -16.07 6.85 -7.09
N ASP A 304 -16.90 5.96 -7.62
CA ASP A 304 -18.30 6.18 -7.95
C ASP A 304 -19.27 6.02 -6.76
N ARG A 305 -18.72 5.70 -5.56
CA ARG A 305 -19.47 5.43 -4.32
C ARG A 305 -20.52 4.31 -4.44
N SER A 306 -20.36 3.39 -5.38
CA SER A 306 -21.28 2.26 -5.53
C SER A 306 -20.88 1.01 -4.73
N ARG A 307 -19.62 0.87 -4.34
CA ARG A 307 -19.07 -0.35 -3.73
C ARG A 307 -18.15 -0.04 -2.56
N ILE A 308 -17.92 -1.05 -1.72
CA ILE A 308 -16.85 -1.02 -0.71
C ILE A 308 -15.69 -1.86 -1.21
N LEU A 309 -14.50 -1.25 -1.28
CA LEU A 309 -13.24 -1.92 -1.56
C LEU A 309 -12.60 -2.26 -0.21
N PHE A 310 -12.55 -3.55 0.12
CA PHE A 310 -12.11 -4.02 1.44
C PHE A 310 -10.86 -4.90 1.33
N GLY A 311 -9.76 -4.45 1.92
CA GLY A 311 -8.47 -5.11 1.85
C GLY A 311 -7.94 -5.56 3.20
N GLY A 312 -7.04 -6.54 3.16
CA GLY A 312 -6.35 -7.03 4.35
C GLY A 312 -5.34 -8.14 4.04
N ARG A 313 -4.61 -8.54 5.08
CA ARG A 313 -3.64 -9.63 5.02
C ARG A 313 -4.27 -10.89 5.64
N VAL A 314 -4.89 -11.71 4.81
CA VAL A 314 -5.57 -12.93 5.28
C VAL A 314 -4.74 -14.20 5.06
N SER A 315 -3.61 -14.08 4.36
CA SER A 315 -2.64 -15.15 4.12
C SER A 315 -1.21 -14.61 4.18
N ALA A 316 -0.25 -15.48 4.49
CA ALA A 316 1.16 -15.13 4.55
C ALA A 316 1.81 -15.00 3.17
N ASN A 317 1.42 -15.88 2.24
CA ASN A 317 1.90 -15.90 0.86
C ASN A 317 0.81 -15.40 -0.08
N GLU A 318 1.18 -14.96 -1.27
CA GLU A 318 0.21 -14.69 -2.32
C GLU A 318 -0.53 -15.98 -2.65
N THR A 319 -1.83 -15.97 -2.43
CA THR A 319 -2.72 -17.12 -2.66
C THR A 319 -3.74 -16.76 -3.72
N ASN A 320 -4.35 -17.78 -4.31
CA ASN A 320 -5.46 -17.57 -5.22
C ASN A 320 -6.55 -16.71 -4.57
N PRO A 321 -7.04 -15.65 -5.23
CA PRO A 321 -8.13 -14.81 -4.74
C PRO A 321 -9.39 -15.58 -4.32
N SER A 322 -9.67 -16.74 -4.94
CA SER A 322 -10.77 -17.65 -4.53
C SER A 322 -10.63 -18.18 -3.09
N ILE A 323 -9.40 -18.24 -2.55
CA ILE A 323 -9.13 -18.68 -1.17
C ILE A 323 -9.16 -17.51 -0.20
N SER A 324 -8.63 -16.35 -0.61
CA SER A 324 -8.52 -15.16 0.25
C SER A 324 -9.81 -14.34 0.29
N GLY A 325 -10.56 -14.29 -0.79
CA GLY A 325 -11.82 -13.55 -0.88
C GLY A 325 -12.83 -13.92 0.19
N PRO A 326 -13.19 -15.21 0.37
CA PRO A 326 -14.11 -15.64 1.44
C PRO A 326 -13.64 -15.25 2.85
N LYS A 327 -12.32 -15.23 3.10
CA LYS A 327 -11.77 -14.81 4.39
C LYS A 327 -11.96 -13.31 4.62
N LEU A 328 -11.77 -12.50 3.58
CA LEU A 328 -12.03 -11.04 3.64
C LEU A 328 -13.51 -10.75 3.80
N GLN A 329 -14.38 -11.45 3.07
CA GLN A 329 -15.83 -11.33 3.15
C GLN A 329 -16.35 -11.57 4.59
N LYS A 330 -15.86 -12.61 5.28
CA LYS A 330 -16.17 -12.85 6.69
C LYS A 330 -15.78 -11.66 7.57
N ASN A 331 -14.66 -11.03 7.32
CA ASN A 331 -14.21 -9.88 8.10
C ASN A 331 -14.98 -8.60 7.73
N LEU A 332 -15.36 -8.41 6.46
CA LEU A 332 -16.27 -7.35 6.04
C LEU A 332 -17.60 -7.43 6.80
N TYR A 333 -18.23 -8.62 6.85
CA TYR A 333 -19.49 -8.83 7.57
C TYR A 333 -19.36 -8.67 9.09
N ARG A 334 -18.17 -8.93 9.65
CA ARG A 334 -17.92 -8.67 11.08
C ARG A 334 -17.85 -7.16 11.37
N ILE A 335 -17.28 -6.37 10.46
CA ILE A 335 -17.18 -4.92 10.61
C ILE A 335 -18.52 -4.25 10.26
N PHE A 336 -19.19 -4.72 9.23
CA PHE A 336 -20.48 -4.22 8.75
C PHE A 336 -21.52 -5.37 8.74
N PRO A 337 -22.15 -5.70 9.89
CA PRO A 337 -23.09 -6.82 9.99
C PRO A 337 -24.31 -6.70 9.07
N GLU A 338 -24.71 -5.48 8.74
CA GLU A 338 -25.83 -5.21 7.81
C GLU A 338 -25.52 -5.65 6.38
N LEU A 339 -24.27 -5.85 6.01
CA LEU A 339 -23.88 -6.34 4.69
C LEU A 339 -23.87 -7.88 4.59
N LYS A 340 -24.32 -8.60 5.61
CA LYS A 340 -24.46 -10.06 5.51
C LYS A 340 -25.33 -10.44 4.33
N GLY A 341 -24.80 -11.33 3.47
CA GLY A 341 -25.48 -11.75 2.25
C GLY A 341 -25.20 -10.87 1.02
N CYS A 342 -24.55 -9.71 1.17
CA CYS A 342 -24.11 -8.91 0.05
C CYS A 342 -23.08 -9.69 -0.79
N GLY A 343 -23.25 -9.76 -2.09
CA GLY A 343 -22.33 -10.40 -3.03
C GLY A 343 -20.98 -9.67 -3.12
N ILE A 344 -19.98 -10.41 -3.58
CA ILE A 344 -18.64 -9.87 -3.88
C ILE A 344 -18.47 -9.90 -5.40
N SER A 345 -18.31 -8.72 -5.99
CA SER A 345 -18.12 -8.59 -7.42
C SER A 345 -16.71 -8.97 -7.85
N HIS A 346 -15.69 -8.60 -7.09
CA HIS A 346 -14.29 -8.84 -7.43
C HIS A 346 -13.47 -9.30 -6.22
N SER A 347 -12.45 -10.12 -6.49
CA SER A 347 -11.44 -10.50 -5.50
C SER A 347 -10.09 -10.60 -6.19
N TRP A 348 -9.09 -9.88 -5.67
CA TRP A 348 -7.74 -9.88 -6.25
C TRP A 348 -6.64 -9.77 -5.20
N SER A 349 -5.41 -9.96 -5.64
CA SER A 349 -4.23 -9.90 -4.80
C SER A 349 -3.08 -9.14 -5.45
N GLY A 350 -2.09 -8.81 -4.64
CA GLY A 350 -0.80 -8.31 -5.09
C GLY A 350 0.25 -8.47 -3.99
N THR A 351 1.53 -8.50 -4.37
CA THR A 351 2.64 -8.69 -3.45
C THR A 351 3.24 -7.36 -3.02
N VAL A 352 3.15 -7.03 -1.74
CA VAL A 352 3.85 -5.89 -1.14
C VAL A 352 5.17 -6.35 -0.50
N ALA A 353 6.14 -5.45 -0.35
CA ALA A 353 7.40 -5.78 0.31
C ALA A 353 7.60 -4.96 1.59
N PHE A 354 8.11 -5.65 2.61
CA PHE A 354 8.60 -5.05 3.85
C PHE A 354 10.09 -5.25 3.96
N SER A 355 10.79 -4.25 4.47
CA SER A 355 12.15 -4.37 4.97
C SER A 355 12.13 -4.84 6.44
N PHE A 356 13.24 -5.32 6.96
CA PHE A 356 13.33 -5.77 8.37
C PHE A 356 13.33 -4.61 9.38
N ASP A 357 13.57 -3.39 8.94
CA ASP A 357 13.52 -2.18 9.77
C ASP A 357 12.31 -1.29 9.47
N GLU A 358 11.41 -1.78 8.63
CA GLU A 358 10.18 -1.09 8.22
C GLU A 358 10.42 0.27 7.53
N LEU A 359 11.64 0.50 6.99
CA LEU A 359 12.01 1.66 6.20
C LEU A 359 12.05 1.35 4.70
N MET A 360 11.92 2.38 3.90
CA MET A 360 12.21 2.36 2.47
C MET A 360 13.71 2.42 2.25
N HIS A 361 14.20 1.76 1.19
CA HIS A 361 15.62 1.76 0.84
C HIS A 361 15.81 2.15 -0.62
N ILE A 362 16.62 3.17 -0.82
CA ILE A 362 17.09 3.65 -2.11
C ILE A 362 18.63 3.63 -2.10
N GLY A 363 19.24 3.25 -3.21
CA GLY A 363 20.70 3.20 -3.31
C GLY A 363 21.18 2.36 -4.49
N GLN A 364 22.42 1.89 -4.37
CA GLN A 364 23.04 1.04 -5.37
C GLN A 364 23.81 -0.10 -4.72
N GLN A 365 23.88 -1.23 -5.41
CA GLN A 365 24.74 -2.38 -5.09
C GLN A 365 25.45 -2.82 -6.36
N ASP A 366 26.79 -2.87 -6.30
CA ASP A 366 27.62 -3.19 -7.46
C ASP A 366 27.29 -2.33 -8.70
N GLY A 367 26.91 -1.05 -8.47
CA GLY A 367 26.52 -0.08 -9.48
C GLY A 367 25.11 -0.28 -10.06
N VAL A 368 24.35 -1.29 -9.62
CA VAL A 368 22.93 -1.45 -9.97
C VAL A 368 22.09 -0.67 -8.97
N HIS A 369 21.31 0.28 -9.46
CA HIS A 369 20.45 1.13 -8.64
C HIS A 369 19.15 0.42 -8.24
N TYR A 370 18.59 0.77 -7.07
CA TYR A 370 17.29 0.24 -6.62
C TYR A 370 16.55 1.22 -5.71
N ALA A 371 15.21 1.13 -5.68
CA ALA A 371 14.37 1.68 -4.63
C ALA A 371 13.25 0.69 -4.33
N VAL A 372 13.14 0.27 -3.05
CA VAL A 372 12.33 -0.88 -2.62
C VAL A 372 11.90 -0.79 -1.16
N GLY A 373 11.00 -1.69 -0.72
CA GLY A 373 10.69 -1.87 0.69
C GLY A 373 9.69 -0.84 1.24
N TYR A 374 8.67 -0.47 0.48
CA TYR A 374 7.72 0.60 0.85
C TYR A 374 6.80 0.29 2.03
N CYS A 375 6.82 -0.91 2.58
CA CYS A 375 6.17 -1.29 3.84
C CYS A 375 4.68 -0.96 3.94
N GLY A 376 3.95 -0.93 2.81
CA GLY A 376 2.53 -0.60 2.73
C GLY A 376 2.20 0.87 2.41
N SER A 377 3.20 1.77 2.34
CA SER A 377 3.03 3.18 1.92
C SER A 377 3.40 3.40 0.44
N GLY A 378 3.19 2.37 -0.42
CA GLY A 378 3.78 2.30 -1.75
C GLY A 378 3.21 3.28 -2.78
N VAL A 379 1.99 3.79 -2.67
CA VAL A 379 1.43 4.65 -3.72
C VAL A 379 2.21 5.97 -3.81
N GLY A 380 2.33 6.71 -2.72
CA GLY A 380 3.12 7.95 -2.66
C GLY A 380 4.62 7.67 -2.73
N MET A 381 5.13 6.82 -1.83
CA MET A 381 6.57 6.63 -1.67
C MET A 381 7.24 5.93 -2.87
N ALA A 382 6.58 4.98 -3.55
CA ALA A 382 7.18 4.34 -4.72
C ALA A 382 7.24 5.29 -5.91
N SER A 383 6.26 6.17 -6.04
CA SER A 383 6.25 7.23 -7.04
C SER A 383 7.35 8.26 -6.76
N TYR A 384 7.38 8.79 -5.53
CA TYR A 384 8.36 9.78 -5.09
C TYR A 384 9.80 9.26 -5.16
N LEU A 385 10.08 8.10 -4.57
CA LEU A 385 11.43 7.51 -4.61
C LEU A 385 11.81 7.03 -6.02
N GLY A 386 10.84 6.72 -6.89
CA GLY A 386 11.08 6.47 -8.30
C GLY A 386 11.62 7.71 -9.01
N MET A 387 11.03 8.87 -8.77
CA MET A 387 11.52 10.16 -9.28
C MET A 387 12.92 10.46 -8.73
N ARG A 388 13.13 10.35 -7.40
CA ARG A 388 14.44 10.56 -6.78
C ARG A 388 15.52 9.61 -7.33
N LEU A 389 15.17 8.34 -7.52
CA LEU A 389 16.06 7.35 -8.13
C LEU A 389 16.43 7.73 -9.56
N GLY A 390 15.47 8.19 -10.35
CA GLY A 390 15.72 8.72 -11.70
C GLY A 390 16.70 9.90 -11.69
N GLN A 391 16.55 10.83 -10.74
CA GLN A 391 17.45 11.95 -10.54
C GLN A 391 18.85 11.49 -10.16
N GLN A 392 19.01 10.54 -9.21
CA GLN A 392 20.32 9.97 -8.87
C GLN A 392 20.98 9.29 -10.08
N VAL A 393 20.20 8.52 -10.85
CA VAL A 393 20.70 7.86 -12.07
C VAL A 393 21.10 8.88 -13.13
N ALA A 394 20.40 9.99 -13.24
CA ALA A 394 20.76 11.09 -14.14
C ALA A 394 21.95 11.94 -13.64
N GLY A 395 22.34 11.79 -12.36
CA GLY A 395 23.44 12.56 -11.76
C GLY A 395 23.02 13.92 -11.22
N LEU A 396 21.73 14.11 -10.92
CA LEU A 396 21.18 15.36 -10.42
C LEU A 396 21.30 15.43 -8.88
N ALA A 397 21.72 16.58 -8.36
CA ALA A 397 21.93 16.77 -6.92
C ALA A 397 20.64 16.66 -6.10
N GLU A 398 19.51 17.09 -6.66
CA GLU A 398 18.19 17.00 -6.03
C GLU A 398 17.68 15.56 -5.86
N GLY A 399 18.35 14.57 -6.43
CA GLY A 399 18.04 13.15 -6.22
C GLY A 399 18.27 12.65 -4.78
N GLN A 400 18.98 13.41 -3.96
CA GLN A 400 19.27 13.03 -2.57
C GLN A 400 18.01 12.95 -1.71
N THR A 401 17.98 11.97 -0.81
CA THR A 401 16.88 11.72 0.12
C THR A 401 17.40 11.40 1.52
N ALA A 402 16.55 11.52 2.53
CA ALA A 402 16.89 11.10 3.88
C ALA A 402 17.05 9.57 4.03
N PHE A 403 16.73 8.78 3.01
CA PHE A 403 16.93 7.32 2.99
C PHE A 403 18.28 6.91 2.39
N ASP A 404 19.06 7.85 1.86
CA ASP A 404 20.35 7.54 1.26
C ASP A 404 21.33 7.00 2.30
N ASN A 405 22.11 6.00 1.90
CA ASN A 405 23.14 5.38 2.74
C ASN A 405 22.64 4.76 4.07
N LEU A 406 21.33 4.59 4.23
CA LEU A 406 20.81 3.89 5.41
C LEU A 406 21.22 2.40 5.36
N PRO A 407 21.61 1.81 6.50
CA PRO A 407 21.84 0.37 6.57
C PRO A 407 20.60 -0.41 6.13
N PHE A 408 20.74 -1.29 5.14
CA PHE A 408 19.68 -2.15 4.67
C PHE A 408 19.80 -3.54 5.31
N PRO A 409 19.10 -3.82 6.42
CA PRO A 409 19.34 -5.02 7.21
C PRO A 409 18.80 -6.30 6.56
N THR A 410 19.42 -7.40 6.91
CA THR A 410 18.92 -8.75 6.65
C THR A 410 18.94 -9.57 7.94
N ARG A 411 18.55 -10.83 7.89
CA ARG A 411 18.60 -11.76 9.03
C ARG A 411 19.43 -12.98 8.66
N PRO A 412 20.14 -13.60 9.63
CA PRO A 412 20.82 -14.89 9.41
C PRO A 412 19.84 -15.90 8.80
N PHE A 413 20.35 -16.72 7.88
CA PHE A 413 19.60 -17.78 7.19
C PHE A 413 18.41 -17.33 6.32
N TYR A 414 18.08 -16.03 6.26
CA TYR A 414 17.03 -15.52 5.39
C TYR A 414 17.56 -15.29 3.97
N ARG A 415 16.94 -15.98 2.99
CA ARG A 415 17.32 -15.93 1.57
C ARG A 415 16.21 -15.39 0.66
N GLY A 416 15.22 -14.67 1.25
CA GLY A 416 14.09 -14.09 0.51
C GLY A 416 12.83 -14.96 0.48
N ASN A 417 12.83 -16.09 1.19
CA ASN A 417 11.62 -16.89 1.43
C ASN A 417 11.17 -16.70 2.90
N PRO A 418 10.05 -16.03 3.16
CA PRO A 418 9.60 -15.72 4.52
C PRO A 418 8.85 -16.90 5.18
N TRP A 419 9.53 -18.03 5.36
CA TRP A 419 9.00 -19.27 5.94
C TRP A 419 8.32 -19.10 7.31
N PHE A 420 8.67 -18.06 8.06
CA PHE A 420 8.11 -17.74 9.38
C PHE A 420 6.74 -17.01 9.31
N LEU A 421 6.37 -16.44 8.16
CA LEU A 421 5.16 -15.62 8.01
C LEU A 421 3.86 -16.36 8.36
N PRO A 422 3.63 -17.62 7.96
CA PRO A 422 2.37 -18.31 8.28
C PRO A 422 2.10 -18.35 9.77
N ALA A 423 3.09 -18.75 10.57
CA ALA A 423 2.97 -18.82 12.02
C ALA A 423 2.76 -17.43 12.64
N MET A 424 3.52 -16.41 12.16
CA MET A 424 3.44 -15.04 12.66
C MET A 424 2.07 -14.40 12.33
N VAL A 425 1.57 -14.57 11.11
CA VAL A 425 0.26 -14.04 10.69
C VAL A 425 -0.86 -14.72 11.48
N GLY A 426 -0.80 -16.05 11.65
CA GLY A 426 -1.78 -16.80 12.46
C GLY A 426 -1.82 -16.33 13.90
N TRP A 427 -0.67 -16.14 14.54
CA TRP A 427 -0.54 -15.58 15.89
C TRP A 427 -1.15 -14.17 15.99
N TYR A 428 -0.84 -13.26 15.06
CA TYR A 428 -1.39 -11.91 15.07
C TYR A 428 -2.91 -11.89 14.86
N GLN A 429 -3.44 -12.72 13.96
CA GLN A 429 -4.89 -12.84 13.76
C GLN A 429 -5.60 -13.35 15.00
N TRP A 430 -5.06 -14.37 15.66
CA TRP A 430 -5.60 -14.89 16.91
C TRP A 430 -5.59 -13.81 18.00
N ARG A 431 -4.47 -13.11 18.19
CA ARG A 431 -4.32 -12.06 19.19
C ARG A 431 -5.27 -10.89 18.95
N ASP A 432 -5.35 -10.40 17.71
CA ASP A 432 -6.22 -9.28 17.37
C ASP A 432 -7.70 -9.64 17.60
N ARG A 433 -8.14 -10.86 17.25
CA ARG A 433 -9.49 -11.37 17.54
C ARG A 433 -9.76 -11.44 19.04
N TRP A 434 -8.84 -11.98 19.80
CA TRP A 434 -8.97 -12.08 21.26
C TRP A 434 -9.09 -10.70 21.91
N GLN A 435 -8.26 -9.75 21.50
CA GLN A 435 -8.31 -8.36 21.97
C GLN A 435 -9.65 -7.71 21.64
N CYS A 436 -10.15 -7.83 20.42
CA CYS A 436 -11.46 -7.30 20.02
C CYS A 436 -12.59 -7.91 20.85
N GLN A 437 -12.66 -9.24 20.97
CA GLN A 437 -13.70 -9.90 21.74
C GLN A 437 -13.72 -9.48 23.21
N ARG A 438 -12.55 -9.39 23.83
CA ARG A 438 -12.43 -8.95 25.23
C ARG A 438 -12.86 -7.48 25.39
N ALA A 439 -12.48 -6.60 24.48
CA ALA A 439 -12.87 -5.19 24.51
C ALA A 439 -14.40 -5.02 24.43
N HIS A 440 -15.07 -5.70 23.50
CA HIS A 440 -16.53 -5.64 23.38
C HIS A 440 -17.26 -6.24 24.58
N LYS A 441 -16.80 -7.38 25.12
CA LYS A 441 -17.38 -7.97 26.36
C LYS A 441 -17.27 -7.01 27.54
N ASN A 442 -16.14 -6.34 27.72
CA ASN A 442 -15.95 -5.41 28.82
C ASN A 442 -16.83 -4.16 28.67
N SER A 443 -16.95 -3.61 27.44
CA SER A 443 -17.85 -2.48 27.19
C SER A 443 -19.31 -2.83 27.48
N ALA A 444 -19.79 -3.99 27.07
CA ALA A 444 -21.14 -4.44 27.37
C ALA A 444 -21.42 -4.54 28.90
N LYS A 445 -20.44 -5.02 29.67
CA LYS A 445 -20.55 -5.07 31.16
C LYS A 445 -20.60 -3.67 31.77
N THR A 446 -19.83 -2.73 31.27
CA THR A 446 -19.82 -1.34 31.78
C THR A 446 -21.16 -0.65 31.51
N TYR A 447 -21.75 -0.82 30.32
CA TYR A 447 -23.09 -0.32 30.03
C TYR A 447 -24.17 -0.98 30.91
N ALA A 448 -24.14 -2.29 31.07
CA ALA A 448 -25.09 -3.01 31.95
C ALA A 448 -24.99 -2.56 33.42
N GLY A 449 -23.77 -2.34 33.93
CA GLY A 449 -23.53 -1.81 35.27
C GLY A 449 -24.03 -0.38 35.49
N GLN A 450 -23.90 0.49 34.49
CA GLN A 450 -24.41 1.87 34.50
C GLN A 450 -25.97 1.89 34.50
N PHE A 451 -26.61 1.02 33.74
CA PHE A 451 -28.07 0.89 33.74
C PHE A 451 -28.59 0.35 35.06
N ALA A 452 -27.94 -0.67 35.67
CA ALA A 452 -28.30 -1.20 36.97
C ALA A 452 -28.12 -0.16 38.09
N GLY A 453 -27.03 0.63 38.06
CA GLY A 453 -26.76 1.69 39.04
C GLY A 453 -27.72 2.89 38.93
N ASN A 454 -28.28 3.17 37.76
CA ASN A 454 -29.30 4.22 37.58
C ASN A 454 -30.69 3.77 38.03
N LEU A 455 -31.04 2.47 37.92
CA LEU A 455 -32.29 1.94 38.44
C LEU A 455 -32.33 1.90 39.99
N THR A 456 -31.20 1.71 40.65
CA THR A 456 -31.12 1.75 42.11
C THR A 456 -31.13 3.17 42.68
N LYS A 457 -30.83 4.21 41.90
CA LYS A 457 -30.90 5.62 42.29
C LYS A 457 -32.26 6.29 42.03
N SER A 458 -33.18 5.64 41.31
CA SER A 458 -34.52 6.15 41.03
C SER A 458 -35.61 5.55 41.93
N VAL A 459 -35.25 4.72 42.89
CA VAL A 459 -36.19 4.04 43.85
C VAL A 459 -35.78 4.34 45.29
N GLY A 460 -35.00 5.40 45.52
CA GLY A 460 -34.63 5.90 46.84
C GLY A 460 -35.15 7.32 47.10
#